data_2d9226e9e2c6b8a97c1f1fefee33f9e1
#
_entry.id   2d9226e9e2c6b8a97c1f1fefee33f9e1
#
_cell.length_a   1.000
_cell.length_b   1.000
_cell.length_c   1.000
_cell.angle_alpha   90.00
_cell.angle_beta   90.00
_cell.angle_gamma   90.00
#
_symmetry.space_group_name_H-M   'P 1'
#
loop_
_entity.id
_entity.type
_entity.pdbx_description
1 polymer ?
#
loop_
_entity_poly.entity_id
_entity_poly.type
_entity_poly.pdbx_seq_one_letter_code
_entity_poly.pdbx_strand_id
1 'polypeptide(L)'
;MATDETKRAAQEFLAAQFTEAVQIEEERLNAQAAFAFAPKVWKRVVETFMAQCEAWNAITKTESLTCKETILGDLRIRCAGKPDIITVHYDSRKLQVILRNTARPEHEGDSTFFIQGYNGGTEADLSRNNQRANLEVVVLGELRVLAGIGRTAK
;
A
#
# COMPACT_ATOMS: atom_id res chain seq x y z
N MET A 1 48.77 20.66 -19.98
CA MET A 1 48.70 19.33 -19.33
C MET A 1 47.72 19.33 -18.20
N ALA A 2 46.81 18.35 -18.18
CA ALA A 2 45.86 18.24 -17.07
C ALA A 2 46.58 17.83 -15.79
N THR A 3 46.28 18.49 -14.66
CA THR A 3 46.79 18.13 -13.35
C THR A 3 46.12 16.86 -12.84
N ASP A 4 46.70 16.19 -11.87
CA ASP A 4 46.08 15.03 -11.22
C ASP A 4 44.74 15.38 -10.57
N GLU A 5 44.60 16.60 -10.05
CA GLU A 5 43.35 17.09 -9.50
C GLU A 5 42.29 17.24 -10.56
N THR A 6 42.64 17.73 -11.76
CA THR A 6 41.72 17.84 -12.89
C THR A 6 41.21 16.47 -13.34
N LYS A 7 42.12 15.50 -13.43
CA LYS A 7 41.77 14.12 -13.78
C LYS A 7 40.84 13.51 -12.75
N ARG A 8 41.09 13.71 -11.48
CA ARG A 8 40.25 13.22 -10.39
C ARG A 8 38.86 13.84 -10.45
N ALA A 9 38.80 15.15 -10.60
CA ALA A 9 37.51 15.85 -10.72
C ALA A 9 36.70 15.38 -11.92
N ALA A 10 37.35 15.17 -13.07
CA ALA A 10 36.67 14.66 -14.27
C ALA A 10 36.16 13.24 -14.08
N GLN A 11 36.92 12.39 -13.38
CA GLN A 11 36.50 11.02 -13.05
C GLN A 11 35.33 11.02 -12.08
N GLU A 12 35.34 11.87 -11.06
CA GLU A 12 34.22 12.03 -10.13
C GLU A 12 32.95 12.50 -10.87
N PHE A 13 33.09 13.42 -11.80
CA PHE A 13 31.99 13.91 -12.62
C PHE A 13 31.36 12.79 -13.45
N LEU A 14 32.21 11.99 -14.13
CA LEU A 14 31.73 10.84 -14.92
C LEU A 14 31.07 9.78 -14.05
N ALA A 15 31.62 9.51 -12.87
CA ALA A 15 31.01 8.57 -11.93
C ALA A 15 29.64 9.05 -11.44
N ALA A 16 29.51 10.35 -11.16
CA ALA A 16 28.25 10.97 -10.75
C ALA A 16 27.22 10.90 -11.87
N GLN A 17 27.61 11.16 -13.12
CA GLN A 17 26.72 11.02 -14.28
C GLN A 17 26.25 9.59 -14.48
N PHE A 18 27.14 8.63 -14.32
CA PHE A 18 26.79 7.22 -14.43
C PHE A 18 25.80 6.80 -13.36
N THR A 19 26.04 7.21 -12.10
CA THR A 19 25.13 6.93 -10.99
C THR A 19 23.76 7.53 -11.22
N GLU A 20 23.70 8.78 -11.70
CA GLU A 20 22.43 9.44 -12.03
C GLU A 20 21.69 8.72 -13.14
N ALA A 21 22.38 8.28 -14.20
CA ALA A 21 21.78 7.55 -15.32
C ALA A 21 21.21 6.19 -14.84
N VAL A 22 21.91 5.48 -13.97
CA VAL A 22 21.45 4.22 -13.37
C VAL A 22 20.20 4.46 -12.52
N GLN A 23 20.21 5.51 -11.71
CA GLN A 23 19.07 5.86 -10.87
C GLN A 23 17.82 6.21 -11.69
N ILE A 24 17.97 6.99 -12.76
CA ILE A 24 16.87 7.33 -13.67
C ILE A 24 16.29 6.06 -14.31
N GLU A 25 17.15 5.14 -14.73
CA GLU A 25 16.70 3.86 -15.32
C GLU A 25 15.97 3.00 -14.30
N GLU A 26 16.45 2.91 -13.07
CA GLU A 26 15.75 2.19 -12.00
C GLU A 26 14.39 2.78 -11.70
N GLU A 27 14.28 4.11 -11.63
CA GLU A 27 13.02 4.80 -11.43
C GLU A 27 12.05 4.53 -12.56
N ARG A 28 12.54 4.52 -13.80
CA ARG A 28 11.72 4.19 -14.97
C ARG A 28 11.19 2.75 -14.91
N LEU A 29 12.04 1.80 -14.58
CA LEU A 29 11.66 0.39 -14.45
C LEU A 29 10.67 0.19 -13.30
N ASN A 30 10.88 0.86 -12.17
CA ASN A 30 9.97 0.81 -11.03
C ASN A 30 8.61 1.42 -11.38
N ALA A 31 8.57 2.52 -12.13
CA ALA A 31 7.32 3.12 -12.59
C ALA A 31 6.55 2.19 -13.54
N GLN A 32 7.25 1.52 -14.45
CA GLN A 32 6.64 0.52 -15.33
C GLN A 32 6.09 -0.67 -14.54
N ALA A 33 6.83 -1.15 -13.55
CA ALA A 33 6.40 -2.26 -12.69
C ALA A 33 5.17 -1.89 -11.87
N ALA A 34 5.11 -0.67 -11.32
CA ALA A 34 3.95 -0.17 -10.60
C ALA A 34 2.69 -0.25 -11.46
N PHE A 35 2.77 0.19 -12.70
CA PHE A 35 1.67 0.15 -13.64
C PHE A 35 1.31 -1.29 -14.03
N ALA A 36 2.31 -2.09 -14.41
CA ALA A 36 2.09 -3.45 -14.91
C ALA A 36 1.55 -4.40 -13.83
N PHE A 37 2.00 -4.26 -12.60
CA PHE A 37 1.64 -5.14 -11.50
C PHE A 37 0.52 -4.61 -10.60
N ALA A 38 0.01 -3.41 -10.87
CA ALA A 38 -1.06 -2.81 -10.06
C ALA A 38 -2.28 -3.73 -9.88
N PRO A 39 -2.80 -4.42 -10.92
CA PRO A 39 -3.92 -5.34 -10.73
C PRO A 39 -3.61 -6.49 -9.76
N LYS A 40 -2.37 -6.99 -9.77
CA LYS A 40 -1.93 -8.04 -8.83
C LYS A 40 -1.85 -7.51 -7.39
N VAL A 41 -1.36 -6.28 -7.23
CA VAL A 41 -1.31 -5.62 -5.91
C VAL A 41 -2.72 -5.45 -5.37
N TRP A 42 -3.64 -4.97 -6.18
CA TRP A 42 -5.04 -4.83 -5.79
C TRP A 42 -5.67 -6.18 -5.41
N LYS A 43 -5.46 -7.19 -6.22
CA LYS A 43 -5.94 -8.55 -5.93
C LYS A 43 -5.43 -9.04 -4.57
N ARG A 44 -4.18 -8.78 -4.26
CA ARG A 44 -3.60 -9.17 -2.96
C ARG A 44 -4.23 -8.41 -1.80
N VAL A 45 -4.58 -7.13 -1.99
CA VAL A 45 -5.32 -6.36 -0.98
C VAL A 45 -6.67 -7.02 -0.68
N VAL A 46 -7.44 -7.33 -1.74
CA VAL A 46 -8.75 -7.98 -1.61
C VAL A 46 -8.62 -9.35 -0.91
N GLU A 47 -7.68 -10.18 -1.35
CA GLU A 47 -7.45 -11.49 -0.77
C GLU A 47 -7.03 -11.42 0.71
N THR A 48 -6.22 -10.42 1.06
CA THR A 48 -5.77 -10.23 2.45
C THR A 48 -6.94 -9.87 3.36
N PHE A 49 -7.79 -8.93 2.94
CA PHE A 49 -9.00 -8.60 3.70
C PHE A 49 -9.92 -9.80 3.85
N MET A 50 -10.18 -10.52 2.78
CA MET A 50 -11.05 -11.70 2.81
C MET A 50 -10.50 -12.80 3.72
N ALA A 51 -9.22 -13.10 3.61
CA ALA A 51 -8.58 -14.13 4.43
C ALA A 51 -8.58 -13.77 5.92
N GLN A 52 -8.32 -12.51 6.25
CA GLN A 52 -8.34 -12.04 7.64
C GLN A 52 -9.75 -12.08 8.23
N CYS A 53 -10.76 -11.70 7.46
CA CYS A 53 -12.16 -11.78 7.88
C CYS A 53 -12.58 -13.24 8.11
N GLU A 54 -12.21 -14.14 7.21
CA GLU A 54 -12.50 -15.58 7.36
C GLU A 54 -11.83 -16.17 8.60
N ALA A 55 -10.56 -15.84 8.83
CA ALA A 55 -9.82 -16.30 10.00
C ALA A 55 -10.45 -15.77 11.30
N TRP A 56 -10.85 -14.52 11.31
CA TRP A 56 -11.56 -13.89 12.44
C TRP A 56 -12.87 -14.62 12.74
N ASN A 57 -13.69 -14.83 11.71
CA ASN A 57 -14.99 -15.49 11.84
C ASN A 57 -14.86 -16.95 12.29
N ALA A 58 -13.82 -17.64 11.83
CA ALA A 58 -13.55 -19.03 12.26
C ALA A 58 -13.25 -19.13 13.76
N ILE A 59 -12.54 -18.15 14.31
CA ILE A 59 -12.21 -18.09 15.74
C ILE A 59 -13.43 -17.71 16.57
N THR A 60 -14.18 -16.70 16.14
CA THR A 60 -15.39 -16.23 16.85
C THR A 60 -16.59 -17.16 16.66
N LYS A 61 -16.52 -18.06 15.69
CA LYS A 61 -17.59 -18.99 15.30
C LYS A 61 -18.89 -18.31 14.91
N THR A 62 -18.78 -17.05 14.43
CA THR A 62 -19.91 -16.25 13.93
C THR A 62 -19.43 -15.45 12.74
N GLU A 63 -20.36 -14.99 11.88
CA GLU A 63 -20.03 -14.05 10.81
C GLU A 63 -19.92 -12.62 11.38
N SER A 64 -18.92 -12.38 12.23
CA SER A 64 -18.69 -11.09 12.85
C SER A 64 -18.24 -10.04 11.83
N LEU A 65 -17.39 -10.44 10.88
CA LEU A 65 -16.88 -9.57 9.84
C LEU A 65 -17.39 -10.04 8.48
N THR A 66 -17.88 -9.10 7.70
CA THR A 66 -18.35 -9.33 6.33
C THR A 66 -17.50 -8.50 5.38
N CYS A 67 -16.91 -9.15 4.39
CA CYS A 67 -16.08 -8.52 3.37
C CYS A 67 -16.66 -8.80 2.00
N LYS A 68 -17.07 -7.77 1.26
CA LYS A 68 -17.72 -7.91 -0.05
C LYS A 68 -17.15 -6.90 -1.05
N GLU A 69 -17.01 -7.35 -2.30
CA GLU A 69 -16.76 -6.44 -3.41
C GLU A 69 -18.10 -5.85 -3.88
N THR A 70 -18.08 -4.54 -4.17
CA THR A 70 -19.23 -3.86 -4.74
C THR A 70 -19.23 -4.02 -6.27
N ILE A 71 -20.35 -3.66 -6.91
CA ILE A 71 -20.47 -3.67 -8.38
C ILE A 71 -19.42 -2.74 -9.03
N LEU A 72 -19.05 -1.66 -8.34
CA LEU A 72 -18.04 -0.71 -8.82
C LEU A 72 -16.59 -1.18 -8.57
N GLY A 73 -16.41 -2.35 -7.96
CA GLY A 73 -15.09 -2.91 -7.71
C GLY A 73 -14.45 -2.49 -6.38
N ASP A 74 -15.14 -1.70 -5.57
CA ASP A 74 -14.66 -1.34 -4.23
C ASP A 74 -14.86 -2.50 -3.27
N LEU A 75 -14.06 -2.53 -2.22
CA LEU A 75 -14.20 -3.51 -1.15
C LEU A 75 -14.90 -2.84 0.04
N ARG A 76 -15.87 -3.53 0.63
CA ARG A 76 -16.57 -3.07 1.84
C ARG A 76 -16.49 -4.11 2.93
N ILE A 77 -16.12 -3.67 4.11
CA ILE A 77 -16.01 -4.53 5.30
C ILE A 77 -16.88 -3.95 6.41
N ARG A 78 -17.72 -4.80 6.99
CA ARG A 78 -18.60 -4.44 8.12
C ARG A 78 -18.37 -5.38 9.27
N CYS A 79 -18.60 -4.88 10.48
CA CYS A 79 -18.63 -5.66 11.70
C CYS A 79 -20.06 -5.74 12.23
N ALA A 80 -20.53 -6.94 12.54
CA ALA A 80 -21.87 -7.16 13.08
C ALA A 80 -22.09 -6.35 14.36
N GLY A 81 -23.22 -5.66 14.46
CA GLY A 81 -23.58 -4.84 15.60
C GLY A 81 -22.85 -3.50 15.67
N LYS A 82 -22.04 -3.14 14.69
CA LYS A 82 -21.34 -1.86 14.62
C LYS A 82 -21.86 -1.04 13.42
N PRO A 83 -22.00 0.28 13.58
CA PRO A 83 -22.50 1.14 12.49
C PRO A 83 -21.42 1.49 11.45
N ASP A 84 -20.16 1.28 11.79
CA ASP A 84 -19.04 1.71 10.97
C ASP A 84 -18.74 0.77 9.83
N ILE A 85 -18.01 1.26 8.84
CA ILE A 85 -17.65 0.54 7.63
C ILE A 85 -16.23 0.90 7.21
N ILE A 86 -15.50 -0.10 6.69
CA ILE A 86 -14.27 0.11 5.94
C ILE A 86 -14.63 0.06 4.46
N THR A 87 -14.19 1.07 3.71
CA THR A 87 -14.27 1.07 2.25
C THR A 87 -12.86 1.15 1.69
N VAL A 88 -12.53 0.28 0.75
CA VAL A 88 -11.23 0.26 0.08
C VAL A 88 -11.46 0.46 -1.41
N HIS A 89 -10.87 1.50 -1.96
CA HIS A 89 -11.01 1.88 -3.36
C HIS A 89 -9.67 1.82 -4.07
N TYR A 90 -9.65 1.18 -5.23
CA TYR A 90 -8.49 1.14 -6.10
C TYR A 90 -8.66 2.14 -7.24
N ASP A 91 -7.76 3.14 -7.29
CA ASP A 91 -7.68 4.10 -8.37
C ASP A 91 -6.58 3.68 -9.35
N SER A 92 -6.99 3.06 -10.46
CA SER A 92 -6.06 2.54 -11.46
C SER A 92 -5.31 3.63 -12.23
N ARG A 93 -5.86 4.83 -12.28
CA ARG A 93 -5.22 5.96 -12.99
C ARG A 93 -4.09 6.57 -12.17
N LYS A 94 -4.34 6.72 -10.88
CA LYS A 94 -3.36 7.32 -9.95
C LYS A 94 -2.47 6.28 -9.29
N LEU A 95 -2.70 4.99 -9.53
CA LEU A 95 -1.99 3.87 -8.89
C LEU A 95 -2.04 4.00 -7.36
N GLN A 96 -3.24 4.16 -6.84
CA GLN A 96 -3.50 4.36 -5.41
C GLN A 96 -4.54 3.38 -4.91
N VAL A 97 -4.40 3.00 -3.65
CA VAL A 97 -5.43 2.30 -2.88
C VAL A 97 -5.82 3.21 -1.73
N ILE A 98 -7.08 3.60 -1.68
CA ILE A 98 -7.59 4.55 -0.71
C ILE A 98 -8.49 3.79 0.26
N LEU A 99 -8.15 3.85 1.54
CA LEU A 99 -8.86 3.17 2.61
C LEU A 99 -9.52 4.20 3.51
N ARG A 100 -10.83 4.06 3.67
CA ARG A 100 -11.62 4.84 4.61
C ARG A 100 -12.21 3.91 5.66
N ASN A 101 -11.99 4.22 6.93
CA ASN A 101 -12.57 3.49 8.05
C ASN A 101 -13.35 4.49 8.92
N THR A 102 -14.69 4.41 8.87
CA THR A 102 -15.54 5.36 9.59
C THR A 102 -15.47 5.20 11.10
N ALA A 103 -14.91 4.08 11.58
CA ALA A 103 -14.65 3.88 13.02
C ALA A 103 -13.48 4.74 13.53
N ARG A 104 -12.65 5.29 12.65
CA ARG A 104 -11.59 6.23 13.02
C ARG A 104 -12.13 7.63 13.14
N PRO A 105 -11.51 8.48 13.98
CA PRO A 105 -11.89 9.88 14.08
C PRO A 105 -11.85 10.57 12.70
N GLU A 106 -12.83 11.42 12.45
CA GLU A 106 -12.99 12.09 11.15
C GLU A 106 -11.78 12.93 10.77
N HIS A 107 -11.07 13.50 11.75
CA HIS A 107 -9.88 14.31 11.51
C HIS A 107 -8.66 13.51 11.02
N GLU A 108 -8.65 12.19 11.19
CA GLU A 108 -7.58 11.33 10.65
C GLU A 108 -7.66 11.19 9.14
N GLY A 109 -8.86 11.37 8.56
CA GLY A 109 -9.09 11.28 7.13
C GLY A 109 -8.88 9.88 6.55
N ASP A 110 -8.76 9.84 5.24
CA ASP A 110 -8.53 8.59 4.51
C ASP A 110 -7.04 8.23 4.53
N SER A 111 -6.76 6.93 4.53
CA SER A 111 -5.40 6.42 4.32
C SER A 111 -5.17 6.16 2.83
N THR A 112 -4.18 6.80 2.25
CA THR A 112 -3.82 6.62 0.85
C THR A 112 -2.51 5.86 0.75
N PHE A 113 -2.56 4.74 0.04
CA PHE A 113 -1.39 3.93 -0.29
C PHE A 113 -1.07 4.08 -1.76
N PHE A 114 0.20 4.17 -2.09
CA PHE A 114 0.67 4.25 -3.47
C PHE A 114 1.19 2.89 -3.91
N ILE A 115 0.90 2.53 -5.16
CA ILE A 115 1.48 1.33 -5.76
C ILE A 115 2.83 1.74 -6.34
N GLN A 116 3.90 1.15 -5.81
CA GLN A 116 5.26 1.42 -6.22
C GLN A 116 5.96 0.16 -6.71
N GLY A 117 6.82 0.33 -7.72
CA GLY A 117 7.74 -0.73 -8.13
C GLY A 117 8.96 -0.77 -7.21
N TYR A 118 9.52 -1.95 -7.08
CA TYR A 118 10.70 -2.23 -6.25
C TYR A 118 11.66 -3.15 -6.98
N ASN A 119 12.90 -3.18 -6.51
CA ASN A 119 13.93 -4.10 -7.00
C ASN A 119 14.15 -4.03 -8.51
N GLY A 120 14.34 -2.80 -9.04
CA GLY A 120 14.63 -2.60 -10.45
C GLY A 120 13.51 -3.01 -11.39
N GLY A 121 12.25 -2.91 -10.95
CA GLY A 121 11.08 -3.22 -11.76
C GLY A 121 10.66 -4.67 -11.73
N THR A 122 11.17 -5.48 -10.81
CA THR A 122 10.83 -6.91 -10.70
C THR A 122 9.56 -7.17 -9.89
N GLU A 123 9.14 -6.23 -9.06
CA GLU A 123 7.96 -6.36 -8.23
C GLU A 123 7.30 -5.01 -7.97
N ALA A 124 6.07 -5.04 -7.48
CA ALA A 124 5.35 -3.86 -7.02
C ALA A 124 4.60 -4.19 -5.73
N ASP A 125 4.41 -3.16 -4.91
CA ASP A 125 3.71 -3.28 -3.63
C ASP A 125 3.14 -1.94 -3.20
N LEU A 126 2.36 -1.94 -2.13
CA LEU A 126 1.84 -0.73 -1.51
C LEU A 126 2.93 0.00 -0.73
N SER A 127 2.88 1.31 -0.82
CA SER A 127 3.77 2.21 -0.10
C SER A 127 2.97 3.32 0.58
N ARG A 128 3.38 3.68 1.78
CA ARG A 128 2.85 4.85 2.51
C ARG A 128 4.00 5.55 3.19
N ASN A 129 4.04 6.88 3.06
CA ASN A 129 5.13 7.71 3.61
C ASN A 129 6.52 7.26 3.13
N ASN A 130 6.62 6.91 1.83
CA ASN A 130 7.85 6.44 1.19
C ASN A 130 8.42 5.13 1.78
N GLN A 131 7.59 4.37 2.48
CA GLN A 131 7.97 3.07 3.03
C GLN A 131 7.03 1.99 2.52
N ARG A 132 7.58 0.82 2.23
CA ARG A 132 6.80 -0.34 1.85
C ARG A 132 5.86 -0.73 2.98
N ALA A 133 4.58 -0.84 2.70
CA ALA A 133 3.58 -1.18 3.69
C ALA A 133 3.55 -2.69 3.94
N ASN A 134 3.42 -3.09 5.20
CA ASN A 134 3.09 -4.46 5.55
C ASN A 134 1.57 -4.63 5.50
N LEU A 135 1.06 -5.18 4.42
CA LEU A 135 -0.37 -5.26 4.15
C LEU A 135 -1.13 -6.03 5.24
N GLU A 136 -0.58 -7.12 5.72
CA GLU A 136 -1.24 -7.93 6.77
C GLU A 136 -1.40 -7.15 8.07
N VAL A 137 -0.38 -6.38 8.45
CA VAL A 137 -0.41 -5.53 9.63
C VAL A 137 -1.43 -4.40 9.45
N VAL A 138 -1.45 -3.76 8.28
CA VAL A 138 -2.39 -2.68 7.97
C VAL A 138 -3.83 -3.20 8.03
N VAL A 139 -4.13 -4.31 7.37
CA VAL A 139 -5.47 -4.90 7.34
C VAL A 139 -5.93 -5.28 8.75
N LEU A 140 -5.10 -5.97 9.50
CA LEU A 140 -5.46 -6.36 10.87
C LEU A 140 -5.71 -5.15 11.76
N GLY A 141 -4.87 -4.10 11.65
CA GLY A 141 -5.06 -2.86 12.39
C GLY A 141 -6.40 -2.20 12.09
N GLU A 142 -6.80 -2.17 10.83
CA GLU A 142 -8.08 -1.59 10.41
C GLU A 142 -9.27 -2.43 10.91
N LEU A 143 -9.18 -3.75 10.84
CA LEU A 143 -10.24 -4.63 11.35
C LEU A 143 -10.40 -4.49 12.86
N ARG A 144 -9.31 -4.35 13.61
CA ARG A 144 -9.37 -4.12 15.06
C ARG A 144 -10.10 -2.83 15.38
N VAL A 145 -9.81 -1.74 14.68
CA VAL A 145 -10.49 -0.45 14.86
C VAL A 145 -11.98 -0.59 14.54
N LEU A 146 -12.32 -1.25 13.43
CA LEU A 146 -13.70 -1.49 13.03
C LEU A 146 -14.47 -2.28 14.11
N ALA A 147 -13.85 -3.28 14.70
CA ALA A 147 -14.45 -4.09 15.76
C ALA A 147 -14.45 -3.42 17.13
N GLY A 148 -13.85 -2.22 17.24
CA GLY A 148 -13.78 -1.49 18.51
C GLY A 148 -12.72 -1.99 19.48
N ILE A 149 -11.72 -2.74 18.99
CA ILE A 149 -10.64 -3.29 19.79
C ILE A 149 -9.40 -2.39 19.68
N GLY A 150 -8.61 -2.31 20.73
CA GLY A 150 -7.34 -1.60 20.72
C GLY A 150 -7.44 -0.08 20.86
N ARG A 151 -8.65 0.44 21.11
CA ARG A 151 -8.80 1.82 21.55
C ARG A 151 -8.41 1.90 23.03
N THR A 152 -7.36 2.64 23.31
CA THR A 152 -7.04 2.96 24.70
C THR A 152 -8.20 3.77 25.28
N ALA A 153 -8.85 3.22 26.27
CA ALA A 153 -9.82 3.98 27.07
C ALA A 153 -9.09 5.14 27.74
N LYS A 154 -9.53 6.32 27.45
CA LYS A 154 -9.07 7.51 28.13
C LYS A 154 -10.21 8.05 29.00
#